data_34ac0fcd9e82f848cf762d1d2963179e
#
_entry.id   34ac0fcd9e82f848cf762d1d2963179e
#
_cell.length_a   1.000
_cell.length_b   1.000
_cell.length_c   1.000
_cell.angle_alpha   90.00
_cell.angle_beta   90.00
_cell.angle_gamma   90.00
#
_symmetry.space_group_name_H-M   'P 1'
#
loop_
_entity.id
_entity.type
_entity.pdbx_description
1 polymer ?
#
loop_
_entity_poly.entity_id
_entity_poly.type
_entity_poly.pdbx_seq_one_letter_code
_entity_poly.pdbx_strand_id
1 'polypeptide(L)'
;YGGFTIARTPYFAATRIPFLERGGIYVVANLRGGSEYGEEWHLAGTKMKKQNVFDDFIGAAEWLIANRYTDSNHLAINGGSNGGLLVGACMTQRPDLFRVAVPQVGVMDMLRYHKFTIGWNWASDYGTSEDSKEMFDYLRGYSPLHNLRPGIRYPATLITTADHDDRVVPAHSFKFAATLQACNDGTRPTLMRIDTNCLLYTSDAAD
;
A
#
# COMPACT_ATOMS: atom_id res chain seq x y z
N TYR A 1 2.03 -7.92 -4.07
CA TYR A 1 1.89 -6.65 -4.81
C TYR A 1 0.44 -6.41 -5.22
N GLY A 2 -0.24 -7.43 -5.78
CA GLY A 2 -1.68 -7.42 -6.04
C GLY A 2 -2.11 -6.48 -7.18
N GLY A 3 -1.39 -6.46 -8.28
CA GLY A 3 -1.77 -5.65 -9.45
C GLY A 3 -0.81 -5.80 -10.64
N PHE A 4 -1.25 -5.33 -11.79
CA PHE A 4 -0.44 -5.13 -12.99
C PHE A 4 0.25 -6.40 -13.52
N THR A 5 -0.35 -7.56 -13.33
CA THR A 5 0.24 -8.86 -13.73
C THR A 5 1.63 -9.13 -13.14
N ILE A 6 1.99 -8.47 -12.03
CA ILE A 6 3.29 -8.68 -11.38
C ILE A 6 3.20 -9.91 -10.48
N ALA A 7 3.99 -10.95 -10.79
CA ALA A 7 4.19 -12.10 -9.93
C ALA A 7 5.33 -11.85 -8.96
N ARG A 8 5.10 -12.14 -7.68
CA ARG A 8 6.14 -12.10 -6.64
C ARG A 8 6.65 -13.52 -6.38
N THR A 9 7.76 -13.85 -7.01
CA THR A 9 8.45 -15.11 -6.78
C THR A 9 9.49 -14.96 -5.66
N PRO A 10 9.85 -16.06 -4.95
CA PRO A 10 10.92 -16.01 -3.96
C PRO A 10 12.24 -15.56 -4.59
N TYR A 11 12.93 -14.63 -3.94
CA TYR A 11 14.27 -14.19 -4.32
C TYR A 11 15.10 -13.88 -3.08
N PHE A 12 16.40 -13.94 -3.22
CA PHE A 12 17.33 -13.55 -2.17
C PHE A 12 17.43 -12.02 -2.11
N ALA A 13 17.31 -11.45 -0.91
CA ALA A 13 17.51 -10.03 -0.65
C ALA A 13 18.37 -9.86 0.60
N ALA A 14 19.61 -9.37 0.40
CA ALA A 14 20.56 -9.14 1.49
C ALA A 14 20.03 -8.17 2.55
N THR A 15 19.21 -7.20 2.14
CA THR A 15 18.58 -6.21 3.02
C THR A 15 17.63 -6.81 4.06
N ARG A 16 17.13 -8.04 3.84
CA ARG A 16 16.26 -8.75 4.79
C ARG A 16 17.04 -9.49 5.88
N ILE A 17 18.31 -9.80 5.63
CA ILE A 17 19.13 -10.61 6.55
C ILE A 17 19.18 -10.01 7.97
N PRO A 18 19.46 -8.71 8.16
CA PRO A 18 19.50 -8.14 9.52
C PRO A 18 18.19 -8.23 10.29
N PHE A 19 17.05 -8.26 9.60
CA PHE A 19 15.74 -8.46 10.23
C PHE A 19 15.53 -9.93 10.61
N LEU A 20 15.89 -10.86 9.73
CA LEU A 20 15.77 -12.30 9.99
C LEU A 20 16.70 -12.77 11.10
N GLU A 21 17.94 -12.26 11.15
CA GLU A 21 18.92 -12.56 12.22
C GLU A 21 18.46 -12.11 13.61
N ARG A 22 17.55 -11.09 13.66
CA ARG A 22 16.93 -10.64 14.90
C ARG A 22 15.65 -11.42 15.26
N GLY A 23 15.37 -12.52 14.58
CA GLY A 23 14.20 -13.37 14.81
C GLY A 23 12.93 -12.89 14.08
N GLY A 24 13.07 -11.95 13.15
CA GLY A 24 11.94 -11.50 12.32
C GLY A 24 11.48 -12.57 11.34
N ILE A 25 10.20 -12.54 10.99
CA ILE A 25 9.60 -13.40 9.96
C ILE A 25 9.18 -12.50 8.78
N TYR A 26 9.74 -12.72 7.61
CA TYR A 26 9.39 -11.98 6.41
C TYR A 26 8.41 -12.79 5.55
N VAL A 27 7.23 -12.23 5.31
CA VAL A 27 6.15 -12.90 4.56
C VAL A 27 5.83 -12.11 3.31
N VAL A 28 5.74 -12.79 2.18
CA VAL A 28 5.24 -12.26 0.91
C VAL A 28 3.96 -13.00 0.58
N ALA A 29 2.83 -12.32 0.68
CA ALA A 29 1.54 -12.89 0.32
C ALA A 29 1.28 -12.72 -1.18
N ASN A 30 0.95 -13.81 -1.87
CA ASN A 30 0.47 -13.77 -3.24
C ASN A 30 -1.01 -13.40 -3.24
N LEU A 31 -1.32 -12.25 -3.82
CA LEU A 31 -2.65 -11.64 -3.76
C LEU A 31 -3.30 -11.66 -5.13
N ARG A 32 -4.63 -11.79 -5.19
CA ARG A 32 -5.37 -11.54 -6.43
C ARG A 32 -4.98 -10.19 -7.01
N GLY A 33 -4.99 -10.06 -8.33
CA GLY A 33 -4.46 -8.87 -9.02
C GLY A 33 -3.03 -9.02 -9.53
N GLY A 34 -2.20 -9.89 -8.92
CA GLY A 34 -0.94 -10.35 -9.49
C GLY A 34 -1.15 -11.40 -10.59
N SER A 35 -0.06 -11.99 -11.08
CA SER A 35 -0.13 -13.05 -12.11
C SER A 35 0.37 -14.41 -11.63
N GLU A 36 0.54 -14.58 -10.33
CA GLU A 36 1.11 -15.80 -9.74
C GLU A 36 0.33 -17.07 -10.14
N TYR A 37 -0.98 -16.93 -10.36
CA TYR A 37 -1.88 -18.02 -10.78
C TYR A 37 -2.62 -17.72 -12.08
N GLY A 38 -2.01 -16.90 -12.96
CA GLY A 38 -2.51 -16.62 -14.31
C GLY A 38 -3.47 -15.45 -14.41
N GLU A 39 -4.10 -15.32 -15.59
CA GLU A 39 -4.90 -14.15 -15.94
C GLU A 39 -6.17 -14.00 -15.08
N GLU A 40 -6.85 -15.10 -14.79
CA GLU A 40 -8.05 -15.05 -13.94
C GLU A 40 -7.73 -14.52 -12.54
N TRP A 41 -6.56 -14.87 -12.00
CA TRP A 41 -6.07 -14.35 -10.74
C TRP A 41 -5.82 -12.84 -10.79
N HIS A 42 -5.25 -12.35 -11.89
CA HIS A 42 -5.08 -10.92 -12.13
C HIS A 42 -6.41 -10.21 -12.21
N LEU A 43 -7.32 -10.66 -13.08
CA LEU A 43 -8.61 -10.04 -13.29
C LEU A 43 -9.50 -10.04 -12.03
N ALA A 44 -9.29 -10.98 -11.12
CA ALA A 44 -9.99 -11.04 -9.84
C ALA A 44 -9.57 -9.93 -8.85
N GLY A 45 -8.54 -9.14 -9.16
CA GLY A 45 -8.07 -8.00 -8.36
C GLY A 45 -8.06 -6.67 -9.09
N THR A 46 -8.80 -6.53 -10.20
CA THR A 46 -8.85 -5.30 -11.01
C THR A 46 -10.17 -4.56 -10.89
N LYS A 47 -10.17 -3.25 -11.13
CA LYS A 47 -11.37 -2.39 -11.21
C LYS A 47 -12.31 -2.62 -10.02
N MET A 48 -13.56 -2.97 -10.29
CA MET A 48 -14.60 -3.23 -9.27
C MET A 48 -14.31 -4.45 -8.37
N LYS A 49 -13.23 -5.18 -8.63
CA LYS A 49 -12.76 -6.29 -7.82
C LYS A 49 -11.50 -5.98 -7.01
N LYS A 50 -11.03 -4.72 -7.03
CA LYS A 50 -9.78 -4.32 -6.35
C LYS A 50 -9.81 -4.57 -4.84
N GLN A 51 -10.98 -4.54 -4.21
CA GLN A 51 -11.12 -4.86 -2.78
C GLN A 51 -10.63 -6.28 -2.44
N ASN A 52 -10.75 -7.24 -3.36
CA ASN A 52 -10.24 -8.59 -3.17
C ASN A 52 -8.74 -8.65 -2.84
N VAL A 53 -7.96 -7.70 -3.38
CA VAL A 53 -6.51 -7.58 -3.09
C VAL A 53 -6.28 -7.22 -1.62
N PHE A 54 -7.06 -6.30 -1.10
CA PHE A 54 -6.98 -5.85 0.30
C PHE A 54 -7.49 -6.93 1.24
N ASP A 55 -8.58 -7.59 0.88
CA ASP A 55 -9.15 -8.71 1.65
C ASP A 55 -8.17 -9.87 1.76
N ASP A 56 -7.47 -10.21 0.66
CA ASP A 56 -6.44 -11.26 0.67
C ASP A 56 -5.28 -10.90 1.60
N PHE A 57 -4.84 -9.64 1.60
CA PHE A 57 -3.74 -9.20 2.46
C PHE A 57 -4.14 -9.13 3.93
N ILE A 58 -5.35 -8.65 4.21
CA ILE A 58 -5.93 -8.66 5.55
C ILE A 58 -6.11 -10.10 6.03
N GLY A 59 -6.63 -10.98 5.19
CA GLY A 59 -6.80 -12.40 5.49
C GLY A 59 -5.46 -13.10 5.79
N ALA A 60 -4.39 -12.75 5.06
CA ALA A 60 -3.04 -13.26 5.35
C ALA A 60 -2.55 -12.79 6.74
N ALA A 61 -2.79 -11.51 7.10
CA ALA A 61 -2.44 -10.98 8.41
C ALA A 61 -3.23 -11.70 9.53
N GLU A 62 -4.53 -11.87 9.36
CA GLU A 62 -5.40 -12.58 10.31
C GLU A 62 -4.98 -14.04 10.46
N TRP A 63 -4.60 -14.70 9.37
CA TRP A 63 -4.11 -16.08 9.39
C TRP A 63 -2.81 -16.20 10.20
N LEU A 64 -1.86 -15.29 10.00
CA LEU A 64 -0.60 -15.28 10.75
C LEU A 64 -0.84 -15.11 12.26
N ILE A 65 -1.76 -14.24 12.64
CA ILE A 65 -2.13 -14.02 14.04
C ILE A 65 -2.83 -15.27 14.61
N ALA A 66 -3.83 -15.81 13.91
CA ALA A 66 -4.58 -16.99 14.36
C ALA A 66 -3.69 -18.22 14.54
N ASN A 67 -2.66 -18.35 13.69
CA ASN A 67 -1.69 -19.47 13.76
C ASN A 67 -0.47 -19.15 14.65
N ARG A 68 -0.49 -18.05 15.41
CA ARG A 68 0.52 -17.67 16.42
C ARG A 68 1.92 -17.43 15.85
N TYR A 69 2.04 -17.03 14.58
CA TYR A 69 3.30 -16.54 14.02
C TYR A 69 3.63 -15.14 14.55
N THR A 70 2.60 -14.35 14.84
CA THR A 70 2.71 -12.97 15.35
C THR A 70 1.43 -12.57 16.09
N ASP A 71 1.37 -11.31 16.52
CA ASP A 71 0.17 -10.63 16.97
C ASP A 71 0.12 -9.19 16.39
N SER A 72 -0.98 -8.48 16.62
CA SER A 72 -1.15 -7.11 16.10
C SER A 72 -0.14 -6.08 16.65
N ASN A 73 0.55 -6.38 17.76
CA ASN A 73 1.58 -5.51 18.32
C ASN A 73 2.96 -5.72 17.68
N HIS A 74 3.14 -6.84 16.94
CA HIS A 74 4.41 -7.21 16.32
C HIS A 74 4.29 -7.36 14.79
N LEU A 75 3.13 -7.04 14.20
CA LEU A 75 2.91 -7.14 12.76
C LEU A 75 3.16 -5.79 12.08
N ALA A 76 4.10 -5.79 11.14
CA ALA A 76 4.37 -4.67 10.26
C ALA A 76 3.98 -4.99 8.81
N ILE A 77 3.53 -3.98 8.08
CA ILE A 77 3.22 -4.07 6.65
C ILE A 77 4.03 -3.06 5.85
N ASN A 78 4.53 -3.51 4.70
CA ASN A 78 5.40 -2.72 3.82
C ASN A 78 5.03 -2.97 2.36
N GLY A 79 5.07 -1.95 1.53
CA GLY A 79 4.84 -2.06 0.11
C GLY A 79 5.08 -0.76 -0.64
N GLY A 80 5.56 -0.87 -1.89
CA GLY A 80 5.86 0.27 -2.74
C GLY A 80 4.91 0.40 -3.94
N SER A 81 4.70 1.62 -4.44
CA SER A 81 3.87 1.91 -5.61
C SER A 81 2.42 1.41 -5.44
N ASN A 82 1.94 0.50 -6.28
CA ASN A 82 0.68 -0.20 -6.04
C ASN A 82 0.68 -0.97 -4.69
N GLY A 83 1.84 -1.48 -4.25
CA GLY A 83 2.01 -2.04 -2.90
C GLY A 83 1.89 -0.98 -1.79
N GLY A 84 2.22 0.27 -2.07
CA GLY A 84 1.98 1.41 -1.17
C GLY A 84 0.49 1.74 -1.04
N LEU A 85 -0.28 1.66 -2.15
CA LEU A 85 -1.74 1.70 -2.12
C LEU A 85 -2.29 0.57 -1.25
N LEU A 86 -1.80 -0.67 -1.43
CA LEU A 86 -2.19 -1.82 -0.63
C LEU A 86 -2.02 -1.55 0.87
N VAL A 87 -0.83 -1.07 1.26
CA VAL A 87 -0.53 -0.74 2.67
C VAL A 87 -1.46 0.37 3.17
N GLY A 88 -1.64 1.44 2.39
CA GLY A 88 -2.53 2.55 2.74
C GLY A 88 -3.98 2.11 2.92
N ALA A 89 -4.51 1.30 2.00
CA ALA A 89 -5.88 0.79 2.08
C ALA A 89 -6.07 -0.15 3.28
N CYS A 90 -5.15 -1.09 3.50
CA CYS A 90 -5.26 -2.03 4.62
C CYS A 90 -5.14 -1.35 5.98
N MET A 91 -4.21 -0.38 6.15
CA MET A 91 -4.08 0.33 7.42
C MET A 91 -5.27 1.26 7.73
N THR A 92 -6.00 1.73 6.71
CA THR A 92 -7.20 2.55 6.92
C THR A 92 -8.44 1.69 7.17
N GLN A 93 -8.53 0.50 6.57
CA GLN A 93 -9.64 -0.43 6.76
C GLN A 93 -9.52 -1.22 8.06
N ARG A 94 -8.30 -1.64 8.44
CA ARG A 94 -8.02 -2.48 9.62
C ARG A 94 -6.83 -1.93 10.41
N PRO A 95 -6.96 -0.73 11.00
CA PRO A 95 -5.89 -0.12 11.80
C PRO A 95 -5.55 -0.93 13.07
N ASP A 96 -6.45 -1.81 13.49
CA ASP A 96 -6.31 -2.70 14.66
C ASP A 96 -5.31 -3.84 14.44
N LEU A 97 -5.12 -4.27 13.18
CA LEU A 97 -4.28 -5.44 12.86
C LEU A 97 -2.78 -5.14 12.84
N PHE A 98 -2.39 -3.89 12.63
CA PHE A 98 -1.00 -3.56 12.32
C PHE A 98 -0.38 -2.64 13.35
N ARG A 99 0.86 -2.94 13.77
CA ARG A 99 1.65 -2.08 14.65
C ARG A 99 2.37 -1.00 13.87
N VAL A 100 2.90 -1.35 12.70
CA VAL A 100 3.67 -0.47 11.83
C VAL A 100 3.19 -0.59 10.39
N ALA A 101 3.13 0.53 9.68
CA ALA A 101 2.87 0.59 8.25
C ALA A 101 3.95 1.41 7.54
N VAL A 102 4.49 0.88 6.45
CA VAL A 102 5.52 1.54 5.64
C VAL A 102 5.05 1.62 4.18
N PRO A 103 4.15 2.56 3.86
CA PRO A 103 3.77 2.81 2.47
C PRO A 103 4.86 3.62 1.77
N GLN A 104 5.42 3.06 0.71
CA GLN A 104 6.49 3.66 -0.09
C GLN A 104 5.92 4.10 -1.44
N VAL A 105 6.13 5.35 -1.82
CA VAL A 105 5.66 5.93 -3.09
C VAL A 105 4.26 5.47 -3.49
N GLY A 106 3.33 5.46 -2.53
CA GLY A 106 2.01 4.86 -2.69
C GLY A 106 1.04 5.72 -3.49
N VAL A 107 0.16 5.07 -4.27
CA VAL A 107 -0.96 5.74 -4.97
C VAL A 107 -2.08 5.99 -3.96
N MET A 108 -2.01 7.09 -3.21
CA MET A 108 -2.89 7.36 -2.07
C MET A 108 -4.19 8.07 -2.41
N ASP A 109 -4.23 8.81 -3.53
CA ASP A 109 -5.42 9.52 -4.00
C ASP A 109 -6.00 8.81 -5.23
N MET A 110 -6.92 7.88 -5.01
CA MET A 110 -7.51 7.08 -6.09
C MET A 110 -8.53 7.86 -6.93
N LEU A 111 -8.98 9.02 -6.46
CA LEU A 111 -9.91 9.85 -7.23
C LEU A 111 -9.22 10.70 -8.29
N ARG A 112 -7.91 10.98 -8.12
CA ARG A 112 -7.16 11.89 -8.99
C ARG A 112 -5.90 11.29 -9.59
N TYR A 113 -5.54 10.03 -9.28
CA TYR A 113 -4.29 9.43 -9.73
C TYR A 113 -4.09 9.54 -11.24
N HIS A 114 -5.17 9.38 -12.03
CA HIS A 114 -5.16 9.44 -13.49
C HIS A 114 -4.92 10.84 -14.07
N LYS A 115 -4.98 11.89 -13.21
CA LYS A 115 -4.68 13.28 -13.60
C LYS A 115 -3.20 13.64 -13.45
N PHE A 116 -2.41 12.75 -12.83
CA PHE A 116 -1.00 13.00 -12.58
C PHE A 116 -0.13 12.23 -13.58
N THR A 117 0.81 12.92 -14.20
CA THR A 117 1.86 12.36 -15.08
C THR A 117 1.41 11.14 -15.90
N ILE A 118 1.93 9.96 -15.60
CA ILE A 118 1.59 8.69 -16.29
C ILE A 118 0.44 7.92 -15.64
N GLY A 119 -0.19 8.46 -14.59
CA GLY A 119 -1.24 7.76 -13.84
C GLY A 119 -2.41 7.28 -14.69
N TRP A 120 -2.74 7.98 -15.79
CA TRP A 120 -3.76 7.56 -16.75
C TRP A 120 -3.53 6.13 -17.29
N ASN A 121 -2.28 5.70 -17.40
CA ASN A 121 -1.93 4.37 -17.90
C ASN A 121 -2.32 3.23 -16.95
N TRP A 122 -2.63 3.55 -15.69
CA TRP A 122 -3.05 2.56 -14.68
C TRP A 122 -4.55 2.31 -14.65
N ALA A 123 -5.30 3.01 -15.50
CA ALA A 123 -6.76 2.88 -15.59
C ALA A 123 -7.22 1.47 -15.99
N SER A 124 -6.38 0.72 -16.70
CA SER A 124 -6.65 -0.69 -17.04
C SER A 124 -6.85 -1.57 -15.80
N ASP A 125 -6.06 -1.31 -14.75
CA ASP A 125 -6.14 -2.06 -13.48
C ASP A 125 -7.13 -1.44 -12.47
N TYR A 126 -7.21 -0.11 -12.42
CA TYR A 126 -7.99 0.57 -11.38
C TYR A 126 -9.37 1.06 -11.84
N GLY A 127 -9.55 1.40 -13.13
CA GLY A 127 -10.63 2.28 -13.56
C GLY A 127 -10.41 3.71 -13.10
N THR A 128 -11.20 4.67 -13.55
CA THR A 128 -11.07 6.08 -13.16
C THR A 128 -12.34 6.60 -12.48
N SER A 129 -12.19 7.65 -11.67
CA SER A 129 -13.33 8.33 -11.03
C SER A 129 -14.25 9.05 -12.03
N GLU A 130 -13.86 9.11 -13.31
CA GLU A 130 -14.61 9.74 -14.40
C GLU A 130 -15.37 8.72 -15.26
N ASP A 131 -15.11 7.41 -15.08
CA ASP A 131 -15.77 6.36 -15.87
C ASP A 131 -17.27 6.29 -15.57
N SER A 132 -17.66 6.40 -14.31
CA SER A 132 -19.05 6.40 -13.86
C SER A 132 -19.17 6.81 -12.39
N LYS A 133 -20.41 7.15 -11.94
CA LYS A 133 -20.67 7.38 -10.52
C LYS A 133 -20.35 6.15 -9.66
N GLU A 134 -20.67 4.97 -10.16
CA GLU A 134 -20.40 3.71 -9.47
C GLU A 134 -18.89 3.50 -9.26
N MET A 135 -18.08 3.72 -10.31
CA MET A 135 -16.62 3.62 -10.21
C MET A 135 -16.04 4.70 -9.29
N PHE A 136 -16.57 5.92 -9.32
CA PHE A 136 -16.18 6.98 -8.39
C PHE A 136 -16.41 6.55 -6.93
N ASP A 137 -17.63 6.07 -6.63
CA ASP A 137 -17.99 5.65 -5.28
C ASP A 137 -17.13 4.45 -4.83
N TYR A 138 -16.86 3.52 -5.73
CA TYR A 138 -16.01 2.36 -5.47
C TYR A 138 -14.55 2.77 -5.17
N LEU A 139 -13.95 3.59 -6.02
CA LEU A 139 -12.59 4.10 -5.81
C LEU A 139 -12.48 4.90 -4.50
N ARG A 140 -13.48 5.74 -4.21
CA ARG A 140 -13.55 6.49 -2.96
C ARG A 140 -13.60 5.55 -1.75
N GLY A 141 -14.29 4.42 -1.88
CA GLY A 141 -14.47 3.44 -0.80
C GLY A 141 -13.15 2.87 -0.26
N TYR A 142 -12.12 2.72 -1.10
CA TYR A 142 -10.83 2.21 -0.68
C TYR A 142 -9.66 3.20 -0.80
N SER A 143 -9.88 4.40 -1.34
CA SER A 143 -8.84 5.42 -1.50
C SER A 143 -8.23 5.78 -0.14
N PRO A 144 -6.93 5.52 0.12
CA PRO A 144 -6.36 5.72 1.44
C PRO A 144 -6.54 7.15 1.97
N LEU A 145 -6.27 8.15 1.13
CA LEU A 145 -6.42 9.55 1.49
C LEU A 145 -7.83 9.92 1.94
N HIS A 146 -8.86 9.36 1.28
CA HIS A 146 -10.26 9.72 1.53
C HIS A 146 -10.91 8.91 2.66
N ASN A 147 -10.20 7.92 3.20
CA ASN A 147 -10.68 7.06 4.28
C ASN A 147 -9.97 7.30 5.62
N LEU A 148 -9.11 8.29 5.70
CA LEU A 148 -8.56 8.76 6.98
C LEU A 148 -9.66 9.49 7.77
N ARG A 149 -9.78 9.15 9.05
CA ARG A 149 -10.79 9.71 9.96
C ARG A 149 -10.13 10.20 11.25
N PRO A 150 -10.56 11.35 11.79
CA PRO A 150 -10.03 11.88 13.04
C PRO A 150 -10.23 10.92 14.23
N GLY A 151 -9.28 10.89 15.14
CA GLY A 151 -9.37 10.14 16.39
C GLY A 151 -9.18 8.62 16.27
N ILE A 152 -8.83 8.13 15.08
CA ILE A 152 -8.49 6.71 14.89
C ILE A 152 -7.03 6.47 15.24
N ARG A 153 -6.78 5.40 15.99
CA ARG A 153 -5.44 4.95 16.34
C ARG A 153 -4.83 4.16 15.18
N TYR A 154 -4.25 4.88 14.23
CA TYR A 154 -3.54 4.26 13.10
C TYR A 154 -2.23 3.61 13.53
N PRO A 155 -1.66 2.65 12.75
CA PRO A 155 -0.32 2.15 12.95
C PRO A 155 0.72 3.26 13.03
N ALA A 156 1.84 3.04 13.72
CA ALA A 156 3.03 3.86 13.53
C ALA A 156 3.40 3.83 12.06
N THR A 157 3.46 4.99 11.40
CA THR A 157 3.55 5.03 9.93
C THR A 157 4.81 5.78 9.49
N LEU A 158 5.61 5.14 8.63
CA LEU A 158 6.71 5.78 7.90
C LEU A 158 6.37 5.83 6.41
N ILE A 159 6.04 7.02 5.93
CA ILE A 159 5.77 7.27 4.52
C ILE A 159 7.08 7.63 3.84
N THR A 160 7.40 6.98 2.73
CA THR A 160 8.60 7.34 1.94
C THR A 160 8.20 7.79 0.54
N THR A 161 8.89 8.80 0.03
CA THR A 161 8.71 9.35 -1.32
C THR A 161 9.98 10.03 -1.80
N ALA A 162 10.06 10.34 -3.09
CA ALA A 162 11.08 11.21 -3.66
C ALA A 162 10.45 12.53 -4.10
N ASP A 163 11.20 13.62 -4.02
CA ASP A 163 10.70 14.97 -4.34
C ASP A 163 10.44 15.19 -5.85
N HIS A 164 11.14 14.43 -6.71
CA HIS A 164 11.06 14.49 -8.16
C HIS A 164 10.54 13.19 -8.79
N ASP A 165 9.78 12.39 -8.05
CA ASP A 165 9.14 11.18 -8.59
C ASP A 165 8.06 11.59 -9.63
N ASP A 166 8.36 11.32 -10.90
CA ASP A 166 7.46 11.61 -12.02
C ASP A 166 6.53 10.44 -12.36
N ARG A 167 6.73 9.28 -11.75
CA ARG A 167 5.89 8.10 -11.92
C ARG A 167 4.75 8.07 -10.92
N VAL A 168 5.06 8.09 -9.63
CA VAL A 168 4.06 8.25 -8.56
C VAL A 168 4.32 9.57 -7.86
N VAL A 169 3.71 10.62 -8.40
CA VAL A 169 3.99 11.99 -7.97
C VAL A 169 3.93 12.15 -6.45
N PRO A 170 4.88 12.90 -5.85
CA PRO A 170 4.98 13.04 -4.40
C PRO A 170 3.73 13.64 -3.75
N ALA A 171 2.87 14.30 -4.54
CA ALA A 171 1.59 14.83 -4.07
C ALA A 171 0.69 13.76 -3.43
N HIS A 172 0.77 12.50 -3.86
CA HIS A 172 0.08 11.38 -3.21
C HIS A 172 0.54 11.23 -1.75
N SER A 173 1.85 11.14 -1.56
CA SER A 173 2.47 10.93 -0.26
C SER A 173 2.32 12.17 0.64
N PHE A 174 2.48 13.38 0.11
CA PHE A 174 2.35 14.62 0.88
C PHE A 174 0.93 14.82 1.41
N LYS A 175 -0.08 14.67 0.56
CA LYS A 175 -1.48 14.79 0.98
C LYS A 175 -1.85 13.73 2.02
N PHE A 176 -1.43 12.48 1.79
CA PHE A 176 -1.70 11.40 2.72
C PHE A 176 -1.02 11.63 4.07
N ALA A 177 0.26 12.03 4.08
CA ALA A 177 1.00 12.33 5.31
C ALA A 177 0.35 13.45 6.12
N ALA A 178 0.05 14.57 5.47
CA ALA A 178 -0.58 15.73 6.12
C ALA A 178 -1.95 15.37 6.72
N THR A 179 -2.77 14.61 5.97
CA THR A 179 -4.08 14.19 6.45
C THR A 179 -3.97 13.18 7.59
N LEU A 180 -3.04 12.22 7.50
CA LEU A 180 -2.81 11.23 8.55
C LEU A 180 -2.31 11.91 9.84
N GLN A 181 -1.40 12.87 9.75
CA GLN A 181 -0.93 13.65 10.90
C GLN A 181 -2.07 14.43 11.57
N ALA A 182 -2.98 14.99 10.78
CA ALA A 182 -4.14 15.71 11.31
C ALA A 182 -5.22 14.78 11.90
N CYS A 183 -5.33 13.55 11.41
CA CYS A 183 -6.35 12.58 11.84
C CYS A 183 -5.90 11.66 12.97
N ASN A 184 -4.59 11.41 13.11
CA ASN A 184 -4.05 10.47 14.09
C ASN A 184 -4.37 10.92 15.54
N ASP A 185 -4.61 9.96 16.41
CA ASP A 185 -4.86 10.20 17.85
C ASP A 185 -3.61 10.68 18.64
N GLY A 186 -2.46 10.77 17.96
CA GLY A 186 -1.18 11.19 18.53
C GLY A 186 -0.44 10.14 19.36
N THR A 187 -0.98 8.94 19.52
CA THR A 187 -0.36 7.87 20.32
C THR A 187 0.75 7.11 19.59
N ARG A 188 0.78 7.19 18.27
CA ARG A 188 1.79 6.54 17.41
C ARG A 188 2.35 7.55 16.40
N PRO A 189 3.66 7.51 16.09
CA PRO A 189 4.27 8.48 15.20
C PRO A 189 3.78 8.33 13.75
N THR A 190 3.62 9.47 13.08
CA THR A 190 3.47 9.57 11.62
C THR A 190 4.67 10.34 11.10
N LEU A 191 5.57 9.64 10.44
CA LEU A 191 6.83 10.15 9.92
C LEU A 191 6.82 10.12 8.39
N MET A 192 7.57 11.04 7.80
CA MET A 192 7.77 11.07 6.37
C MET A 192 9.27 11.20 6.07
N ARG A 193 9.77 10.35 5.17
CA ARG A 193 11.09 10.47 4.56
C ARG A 193 10.94 10.90 3.12
N ILE A 194 11.66 11.94 2.73
CA ILE A 194 11.71 12.47 1.37
C ILE A 194 13.14 12.34 0.89
N ASP A 195 13.35 11.55 -0.17
CA ASP A 195 14.64 11.48 -0.83
C ASP A 195 14.73 12.64 -1.84
N THR A 196 15.71 13.53 -1.65
CA THR A 196 15.91 14.73 -2.45
C THR A 196 16.84 14.45 -3.64
N ASN A 197 16.58 15.15 -4.76
CA ASN A 197 17.32 14.97 -6.02
C ASN A 197 17.20 13.56 -6.64
N CYS A 198 16.12 12.86 -6.36
CA CYS A 198 15.82 11.55 -6.92
C CYS A 198 14.63 11.66 -7.88
N LEU A 199 14.83 11.22 -9.13
CA LEU A 199 13.80 11.24 -10.17
C LEU A 199 12.76 10.13 -10.00
N LEU A 200 13.15 9.02 -9.40
CA LEU A 200 12.30 7.89 -9.09
C LEU A 200 12.77 7.31 -7.77
N TYR A 201 11.86 7.17 -6.81
CA TYR A 201 12.18 6.37 -5.64
C TYR A 201 12.29 4.91 -6.08
N THR A 202 13.49 4.47 -6.36
CA THR A 202 13.77 3.08 -6.62
C THR A 202 14.09 2.40 -5.30
N SER A 203 13.24 1.47 -4.90
CA SER A 203 13.60 0.48 -3.88
C SER A 203 14.80 -0.37 -4.31
N ASP A 204 15.26 -0.18 -5.53
CA ASP A 204 16.44 -0.83 -6.13
C ASP A 204 17.75 -0.31 -5.53
N ALA A 205 17.73 0.82 -4.83
CA ALA A 205 18.81 1.13 -3.88
C ALA A 205 18.82 0.14 -2.69
N ALA A 206 17.92 -0.84 -2.70
CA ALA A 206 17.75 -1.87 -1.69
C ALA A 206 17.95 -3.30 -2.25
N ASP A 207 18.32 -3.43 -3.53
CA ASP A 207 18.75 -4.71 -4.10
C ASP A 207 20.26 -4.95 -3.92
#